data_19d067614c958e9feeabcf56dfb4a2e4
#
_entry.id   19d067614c958e9feeabcf56dfb4a2e4
#
_cell.length_a   1.000
_cell.length_b   1.000
_cell.length_c   1.000
_cell.angle_alpha   90.00
_cell.angle_beta   90.00
_cell.angle_gamma   90.00
#
_symmetry.space_group_name_H-M   'P 1'
#
loop_
_entity.id
_entity.type
_entity.pdbx_description
1 polymer ?
#
loop_
_entity_poly.entity_id
_entity_poly.type
_entity_poly.pdbx_seq_one_letter_code
_entity_poly.pdbx_strand_id
1 'polypeptide(L)'
;DLVVGIADLKKKKIRTVGKAEERFDEDPLRKLRALRFQARLGGSLDKDLLNALQKDPSLKGVSSERIRDEFVKSLKSAKDTKKYMELCDKIGFTSLILPNLKINKPYIKDNDYSLFLANLLRKNHPSVLAKTLNKLTYTNDERNNIVFLVTLDDFKPEEIVTYKKLQNKTSLSDDQIKKFGKLIGKDMSKFVKFNLSVGGKDVPKDIKGPQIGLWIKNKEKENFLGEGLIKEGGAYG
;
A
#
# COMPACT_ATOMS: atom_id res chain seq x y z
N ASP A 1 -22.37 20.11 3.69
CA ASP A 1 -21.74 20.08 5.00
C ASP A 1 -22.32 18.97 5.85
N LEU A 2 -21.43 18.07 6.32
CA LEU A 2 -21.78 17.06 7.30
C LEU A 2 -21.73 17.74 8.66
N VAL A 3 -22.88 18.02 9.26
CA VAL A 3 -22.92 18.55 10.62
C VAL A 3 -23.18 17.41 11.59
N VAL A 4 -22.23 17.24 12.47
CA VAL A 4 -22.46 16.46 13.68
C VAL A 4 -22.85 17.47 14.75
N GLY A 5 -24.12 17.57 15.08
CA GLY A 5 -24.57 18.36 16.22
C GLY A 5 -23.94 17.86 17.52
N ILE A 6 -23.85 18.68 18.56
CA ILE A 6 -23.23 18.31 19.85
C ILE A 6 -23.82 17.00 20.41
N ALA A 7 -25.12 16.78 20.24
CA ALA A 7 -25.79 15.53 20.64
C ALA A 7 -25.35 14.32 19.79
N ASP A 8 -25.11 14.52 18.50
CA ASP A 8 -24.62 13.48 17.59
C ASP A 8 -23.15 13.15 17.84
N LEU A 9 -22.33 14.16 18.19
CA LEU A 9 -20.94 13.96 18.62
C LEU A 9 -20.85 13.05 19.85
N LYS A 10 -21.69 13.27 20.84
CA LYS A 10 -21.78 12.42 22.03
C LYS A 10 -22.18 10.98 21.69
N LYS A 11 -23.11 10.81 20.75
CA LYS A 11 -23.58 9.50 20.25
C LYS A 11 -22.70 8.93 19.14
N LYS A 12 -21.69 9.67 18.67
CA LYS A 12 -20.84 9.34 17.50
C LYS A 12 -21.68 8.98 16.27
N LYS A 13 -22.80 9.65 16.07
CA LYS A 13 -23.72 9.45 14.94
C LYS A 13 -23.45 10.47 13.85
N ILE A 14 -23.27 10.02 12.61
CA ILE A 14 -23.00 10.87 11.45
C ILE A 14 -24.22 10.94 10.61
N ARG A 15 -24.67 12.16 10.32
CA ARG A 15 -25.80 12.44 9.41
C ARG A 15 -25.53 13.68 8.56
N THR A 16 -26.29 13.86 7.51
CA THR A 16 -26.28 15.08 6.69
C THR A 16 -27.21 16.13 7.30
N VAL A 17 -26.92 17.41 7.03
CA VAL A 17 -27.89 18.49 7.18
C VAL A 17 -28.79 18.52 5.95
N GLY A 18 -30.06 18.32 6.11
CA GLY A 18 -31.02 18.13 5.02
C GLY A 18 -30.97 16.71 4.46
N LYS A 19 -31.62 16.51 3.32
CA LYS A 19 -31.72 15.21 2.69
C LYS A 19 -30.39 14.79 2.09
N ALA A 20 -29.97 13.55 2.37
CA ALA A 20 -28.67 13.02 1.95
C ALA A 20 -28.54 12.97 0.43
N GLU A 21 -29.59 12.56 -0.28
CA GLU A 21 -29.63 12.47 -1.75
C GLU A 21 -29.36 13.83 -2.38
N GLU A 22 -30.06 14.89 -1.97
CA GLU A 22 -29.87 16.24 -2.51
C GLU A 22 -28.42 16.71 -2.33
N ARG A 23 -27.81 16.42 -1.17
CA ARG A 23 -26.41 16.76 -0.89
C ARG A 23 -25.42 15.97 -1.72
N PHE A 24 -25.74 14.74 -2.05
CA PHE A 24 -24.89 13.90 -2.90
C PHE A 24 -25.00 14.26 -4.39
N ASP A 25 -26.15 14.74 -4.82
CA ASP A 25 -26.35 15.26 -6.19
C ASP A 25 -25.55 16.55 -6.41
N GLU A 26 -25.44 17.43 -5.39
CA GLU A 26 -24.61 18.63 -5.46
C GLU A 26 -23.09 18.30 -5.57
N ASP A 27 -22.57 17.35 -4.79
CA ASP A 27 -21.18 16.90 -4.83
C ASP A 27 -21.09 15.43 -4.37
N PRO A 28 -20.93 14.47 -5.31
CA PRO A 28 -20.85 13.04 -4.98
C PRO A 28 -19.64 12.68 -4.07
N LEU A 29 -18.59 13.52 -4.01
CA LEU A 29 -17.46 13.32 -3.08
C LEU A 29 -17.89 13.37 -1.62
N ARG A 30 -19.02 14.01 -1.30
CA ARG A 30 -19.58 14.02 0.06
C ARG A 30 -19.88 12.61 0.59
N LYS A 31 -20.14 11.65 -0.30
CA LYS A 31 -20.30 10.23 0.05
C LYS A 31 -19.01 9.68 0.70
N LEU A 32 -17.85 9.89 0.08
CA LEU A 32 -16.56 9.48 0.64
C LEU A 32 -16.20 10.25 1.91
N ARG A 33 -16.55 11.53 1.97
CA ARG A 33 -16.36 12.36 3.18
C ARG A 33 -17.17 11.81 4.36
N ALA A 34 -18.40 11.37 4.14
CA ALA A 34 -19.23 10.75 5.19
C ALA A 34 -18.56 9.49 5.74
N LEU A 35 -18.02 8.63 4.87
CA LEU A 35 -17.29 7.44 5.26
C LEU A 35 -16.00 7.78 6.00
N ARG A 36 -15.27 8.81 5.59
CA ARG A 36 -14.08 9.29 6.30
C ARG A 36 -14.40 9.76 7.71
N PHE A 37 -15.47 10.54 7.89
CA PHE A 37 -15.89 10.96 9.22
C PHE A 37 -16.30 9.77 10.10
N GLN A 38 -17.00 8.79 9.53
CA GLN A 38 -17.33 7.56 10.23
C GLN A 38 -16.07 6.82 10.69
N ALA A 39 -15.10 6.63 9.79
CA ALA A 39 -13.83 5.98 10.09
C ALA A 39 -13.03 6.71 11.19
N ARG A 40 -12.96 8.04 11.10
CA ARG A 40 -12.24 8.90 12.04
C ARG A 40 -12.89 8.93 13.43
N LEU A 41 -14.20 9.04 13.52
CA LEU A 41 -14.92 9.09 14.78
C LEU A 41 -15.13 7.71 15.40
N GLY A 42 -15.07 6.65 14.59
CA GLY A 42 -15.42 5.29 14.99
C GLY A 42 -16.89 5.18 15.37
N GLY A 43 -17.74 5.99 14.73
CA GLY A 43 -19.17 6.08 14.99
C GLY A 43 -20.00 5.26 14.00
N SER A 44 -21.32 5.51 13.98
CA SER A 44 -22.26 4.92 13.03
C SER A 44 -22.80 5.97 12.05
N LEU A 45 -23.11 5.55 10.84
CA LEU A 45 -23.90 6.34 9.92
C LEU A 45 -25.36 6.31 10.35
N ASP A 46 -26.04 7.45 10.18
CA ASP A 46 -27.51 7.47 10.32
C ASP A 46 -28.17 6.56 9.29
N LYS A 47 -29.35 6.03 9.61
CA LYS A 47 -30.06 5.09 8.74
C LYS A 47 -30.37 5.68 7.37
N ASP A 48 -30.83 6.93 7.32
CA ASP A 48 -31.17 7.60 6.06
C ASP A 48 -29.91 7.88 5.24
N LEU A 49 -28.82 8.30 5.87
CA LEU A 49 -27.52 8.49 5.22
C LEU A 49 -27.00 7.16 4.66
N LEU A 50 -27.07 6.06 5.41
CA LEU A 50 -26.62 4.74 4.94
C LEU A 50 -27.48 4.26 3.76
N ASN A 51 -28.79 4.42 3.84
CA ASN A 51 -29.71 4.06 2.76
C ASN A 51 -29.41 4.87 1.47
N ALA A 52 -29.17 6.17 1.59
CA ALA A 52 -28.81 7.02 0.45
C ALA A 52 -27.50 6.60 -0.21
N LEU A 53 -26.47 6.24 0.61
CA LEU A 53 -25.19 5.71 0.11
C LEU A 53 -25.36 4.38 -0.64
N GLN A 54 -26.21 3.49 -0.14
CA GLN A 54 -26.47 2.19 -0.76
C GLN A 54 -27.31 2.28 -2.03
N LYS A 55 -28.25 3.25 -2.07
CA LYS A 55 -29.16 3.47 -3.22
C LYS A 55 -28.39 3.96 -4.45
N ASP A 56 -27.41 4.83 -4.25
CA ASP A 56 -26.57 5.36 -5.34
C ASP A 56 -25.09 5.39 -4.93
N PRO A 57 -24.36 4.28 -5.11
CA PRO A 57 -22.93 4.23 -4.84
C PRO A 57 -22.07 4.88 -5.95
N SER A 58 -22.63 5.75 -6.77
CA SER A 58 -21.89 6.41 -7.86
C SER A 58 -20.99 7.55 -7.35
N LEU A 59 -19.82 7.68 -7.96
CA LEU A 59 -18.90 8.83 -7.83
C LEU A 59 -18.73 9.56 -9.17
N LYS A 60 -19.76 9.51 -10.03
CA LYS A 60 -19.74 10.13 -11.36
C LYS A 60 -19.45 11.64 -11.24
N GLY A 61 -18.54 12.13 -12.08
CA GLY A 61 -18.14 13.54 -12.07
C GLY A 61 -17.03 13.90 -11.07
N VAL A 62 -16.63 12.97 -10.20
CA VAL A 62 -15.50 13.18 -9.27
C VAL A 62 -14.20 12.70 -9.93
N SER A 63 -13.16 13.54 -9.92
CA SER A 63 -11.84 13.15 -10.46
C SER A 63 -11.17 12.06 -9.62
N SER A 64 -10.36 11.22 -10.27
CA SER A 64 -9.58 10.16 -9.60
C SER A 64 -8.72 10.71 -8.47
N GLU A 65 -8.15 11.91 -8.64
CA GLU A 65 -7.34 12.58 -7.63
C GLU A 65 -8.15 12.89 -6.37
N ARG A 66 -9.35 13.46 -6.50
CA ARG A 66 -10.23 13.75 -5.36
C ARG A 66 -10.67 12.47 -4.65
N ILE A 67 -10.97 11.41 -5.40
CA ILE A 67 -11.32 10.09 -4.84
C ILE A 67 -10.14 9.53 -4.06
N ARG A 68 -8.94 9.49 -4.66
CA ARG A 68 -7.72 9.02 -4.02
C ARG A 68 -7.43 9.81 -2.75
N ASP A 69 -7.49 11.14 -2.80
CA ASP A 69 -7.22 11.99 -1.65
C ASP A 69 -8.14 11.71 -0.46
N GLU A 70 -9.45 11.61 -0.69
CA GLU A 70 -10.39 11.28 0.37
C GLU A 70 -10.18 9.86 0.91
N PHE A 71 -9.84 8.90 0.06
CA PHE A 71 -9.54 7.53 0.47
C PHE A 71 -8.26 7.46 1.33
N VAL A 72 -7.15 8.08 0.89
CA VAL A 72 -5.90 8.12 1.64
C VAL A 72 -6.09 8.85 2.99
N LYS A 73 -6.81 9.98 2.99
CA LYS A 73 -7.18 10.70 4.24
C LYS A 73 -8.00 9.82 5.16
N SER A 74 -8.90 8.99 4.61
CA SER A 74 -9.70 8.05 5.39
C SER A 74 -8.82 7.01 6.07
N LEU A 75 -7.92 6.36 5.33
CA LEU A 75 -7.01 5.35 5.87
C LEU A 75 -6.08 5.92 6.95
N LYS A 76 -5.52 7.12 6.72
CA LYS A 76 -4.63 7.79 7.68
C LYS A 76 -5.32 8.23 8.97
N SER A 77 -6.63 8.49 8.92
CA SER A 77 -7.40 9.00 10.07
C SER A 77 -8.33 7.96 10.70
N ALA A 78 -8.48 6.79 10.11
CA ALA A 78 -9.38 5.74 10.59
C ALA A 78 -8.92 5.18 11.93
N LYS A 79 -9.83 5.07 12.88
CA LYS A 79 -9.60 4.31 14.14
C LYS A 79 -9.46 2.82 13.90
N ASP A 80 -10.07 2.33 12.83
CA ASP A 80 -10.05 0.94 12.43
C ASP A 80 -10.20 0.83 10.91
N THR A 81 -9.08 0.62 10.22
CA THR A 81 -9.02 0.50 8.75
C THR A 81 -9.78 -0.72 8.24
N LYS A 82 -9.85 -1.82 9.03
CA LYS A 82 -10.62 -3.01 8.69
C LYS A 82 -12.10 -2.68 8.60
N LYS A 83 -12.67 -2.07 9.65
CA LYS A 83 -14.09 -1.67 9.68
C LYS A 83 -14.44 -0.68 8.60
N TYR A 84 -13.52 0.24 8.28
CA TYR A 84 -13.69 1.19 7.17
C TYR A 84 -13.84 0.46 5.83
N MET A 85 -12.96 -0.49 5.53
CA MET A 85 -13.04 -1.26 4.28
C MET A 85 -14.25 -2.18 4.21
N GLU A 86 -14.63 -2.81 5.34
CA GLU A 86 -15.87 -3.60 5.43
C GLU A 86 -17.11 -2.75 5.10
N LEU A 87 -17.13 -1.49 5.56
CA LEU A 87 -18.20 -0.55 5.23
C LEU A 87 -18.16 -0.15 3.75
N CYS A 88 -16.98 0.17 3.20
CA CYS A 88 -16.83 0.47 1.77
C CYS A 88 -17.33 -0.68 0.89
N ASP A 89 -17.03 -1.93 1.27
CA ASP A 89 -17.54 -3.11 0.56
C ASP A 89 -19.06 -3.22 0.64
N LYS A 90 -19.61 -3.07 1.85
CA LYS A 90 -21.05 -3.19 2.10
C LYS A 90 -21.87 -2.22 1.25
N ILE A 91 -21.33 -1.04 0.93
CA ILE A 91 -22.00 -0.04 0.12
C ILE A 91 -21.52 0.03 -1.34
N GLY A 92 -20.61 -0.88 -1.74
CA GLY A 92 -20.15 -0.99 -3.14
C GLY A 92 -19.09 0.01 -3.57
N PHE A 93 -18.43 0.72 -2.63
CA PHE A 93 -17.44 1.74 -2.99
C PHE A 93 -16.05 1.21 -3.25
N THR A 94 -15.70 0.01 -2.78
CA THR A 94 -14.34 -0.54 -2.97
C THR A 94 -13.95 -0.60 -4.44
N SER A 95 -14.82 -1.08 -5.31
CA SER A 95 -14.58 -1.16 -6.75
C SER A 95 -14.53 0.20 -7.48
N LEU A 96 -15.16 1.22 -6.91
CA LEU A 96 -15.11 2.59 -7.44
C LEU A 96 -13.81 3.31 -7.04
N ILE A 97 -13.33 3.05 -5.83
CA ILE A 97 -12.11 3.64 -5.29
C ILE A 97 -10.87 2.95 -5.89
N LEU A 98 -10.91 1.64 -6.05
CA LEU A 98 -9.80 0.80 -6.52
C LEU A 98 -10.24 -0.05 -7.73
N PRO A 99 -10.60 0.59 -8.86
CA PRO A 99 -11.10 -0.12 -10.04
C PRO A 99 -10.04 -1.05 -10.64
N ASN A 100 -10.49 -2.20 -11.13
CA ASN A 100 -9.67 -3.20 -11.80
C ASN A 100 -8.53 -3.79 -10.95
N LEU A 101 -8.61 -3.66 -9.62
CA LEU A 101 -7.65 -4.25 -8.69
C LEU A 101 -8.28 -5.41 -7.91
N LYS A 102 -7.53 -6.47 -7.73
CA LYS A 102 -7.89 -7.60 -6.86
C LYS A 102 -7.68 -7.18 -5.41
N ILE A 103 -8.68 -7.34 -4.58
CA ILE A 103 -8.67 -6.96 -3.18
C ILE A 103 -8.39 -8.19 -2.31
N ASN A 104 -7.36 -8.12 -1.48
CA ASN A 104 -7.02 -9.17 -0.55
C ASN A 104 -7.92 -9.12 0.68
N LYS A 105 -8.56 -10.25 1.00
CA LYS A 105 -9.40 -10.43 2.19
C LYS A 105 -8.89 -11.64 2.99
N PRO A 106 -9.14 -11.69 4.31
CA PRO A 106 -9.84 -10.70 5.13
C PRO A 106 -9.02 -9.41 5.32
N TYR A 107 -9.71 -8.31 5.60
CA TYR A 107 -9.06 -7.03 5.89
C TYR A 107 -8.34 -7.09 7.24
N ILE A 108 -7.19 -6.44 7.31
CA ILE A 108 -6.43 -6.26 8.55
C ILE A 108 -6.72 -4.88 9.15
N LYS A 109 -6.37 -4.71 10.42
CA LYS A 109 -6.25 -3.39 11.05
C LYS A 109 -4.79 -3.01 11.08
N ASP A 110 -4.42 -1.93 10.38
CA ASP A 110 -3.10 -1.34 10.44
C ASP A 110 -3.20 0.18 10.36
N ASN A 111 -2.46 0.88 11.21
CA ASN A 111 -2.43 2.35 11.24
C ASN A 111 -1.45 2.92 10.21
N ASP A 112 -0.52 2.13 9.69
CA ASP A 112 0.33 2.50 8.58
C ASP A 112 -0.42 2.27 7.26
N TYR A 113 -0.79 3.35 6.59
CA TYR A 113 -1.61 3.26 5.38
C TYR A 113 -0.87 2.59 4.22
N SER A 114 0.48 2.71 4.14
CA SER A 114 1.28 2.06 3.09
C SER A 114 1.29 0.54 3.26
N LEU A 115 1.49 0.06 4.49
CA LEU A 115 1.41 -1.36 4.83
C LEU A 115 0.00 -1.90 4.62
N PHE A 116 -0.99 -1.13 5.04
CA PHE A 116 -2.39 -1.50 4.84
C PHE A 116 -2.73 -1.65 3.36
N LEU A 117 -2.40 -0.64 2.52
CA LEU A 117 -2.66 -0.68 1.08
C LEU A 117 -1.87 -1.78 0.37
N ALA A 118 -0.60 -1.97 0.72
CA ALA A 118 0.19 -3.05 0.17
C ALA A 118 -0.44 -4.41 0.47
N ASN A 119 -0.87 -4.67 1.71
CA ASN A 119 -1.57 -5.90 2.05
C ASN A 119 -2.92 -6.04 1.33
N LEU A 120 -3.67 -4.95 1.24
CA LEU A 120 -4.96 -4.92 0.54
C LEU A 120 -4.82 -5.28 -0.94
N LEU A 121 -3.72 -4.86 -1.57
CA LEU A 121 -3.49 -4.96 -3.02
C LEU A 121 -2.49 -6.06 -3.42
N ARG A 122 -1.97 -6.84 -2.50
CA ARG A 122 -0.88 -7.82 -2.73
C ARG A 122 -1.21 -8.93 -3.72
N LYS A 123 -2.49 -9.18 -4.03
CA LYS A 123 -2.92 -10.16 -5.04
C LYS A 123 -2.79 -9.67 -6.49
N ASN A 124 -2.26 -8.46 -6.69
CA ASN A 124 -2.05 -7.89 -8.02
C ASN A 124 -0.59 -8.02 -8.43
N HIS A 125 -0.37 -8.26 -9.73
CA HIS A 125 0.98 -8.24 -10.26
C HIS A 125 1.58 -6.81 -10.12
N PRO A 126 2.83 -6.64 -9.63
CA PRO A 126 3.43 -5.32 -9.36
C PRO A 126 3.36 -4.34 -10.54
N SER A 127 3.57 -4.82 -11.78
CA SER A 127 3.52 -3.95 -12.96
C SER A 127 2.10 -3.44 -13.28
N VAL A 128 1.08 -4.27 -13.05
CA VAL A 128 -0.34 -3.88 -13.20
C VAL A 128 -0.69 -2.87 -12.12
N LEU A 129 -0.29 -3.17 -10.88
CA LEU A 129 -0.52 -2.30 -9.73
C LEU A 129 0.11 -0.92 -9.96
N ALA A 130 1.38 -0.85 -10.38
CA ALA A 130 2.08 0.41 -10.66
C ALA A 130 1.34 1.26 -11.71
N LYS A 131 0.89 0.65 -12.81
CA LYS A 131 0.12 1.32 -13.86
C LYS A 131 -1.22 1.83 -13.34
N THR A 132 -1.94 1.02 -12.56
CA THR A 132 -3.25 1.39 -12.04
C THR A 132 -3.15 2.50 -11.01
N LEU A 133 -2.21 2.41 -10.06
CA LEU A 133 -1.98 3.47 -9.06
C LEU A 133 -1.57 4.79 -9.72
N ASN A 134 -0.79 4.73 -10.82
CA ASN A 134 -0.46 5.93 -11.60
C ASN A 134 -1.70 6.57 -12.24
N LYS A 135 -2.60 5.77 -12.82
CA LYS A 135 -3.88 6.25 -13.36
C LYS A 135 -4.79 6.83 -12.28
N LEU A 136 -4.72 6.30 -11.07
CA LEU A 136 -5.44 6.78 -9.90
C LEU A 136 -4.74 7.97 -9.21
N THR A 137 -3.70 8.52 -9.83
CA THR A 137 -2.98 9.72 -9.39
C THR A 137 -2.26 9.62 -8.04
N TYR A 138 -1.90 8.38 -7.61
CA TYR A 138 -1.02 8.21 -6.45
C TYR A 138 0.34 8.85 -6.71
N THR A 139 0.92 9.50 -5.71
CA THR A 139 2.25 10.10 -5.84
C THR A 139 3.32 9.04 -6.12
N ASN A 140 4.47 9.47 -6.64
CA ASN A 140 5.58 8.56 -6.93
C ASN A 140 6.03 7.81 -5.66
N ASP A 141 6.10 8.51 -4.53
CA ASP A 141 6.48 7.93 -3.25
C ASP A 141 5.46 6.87 -2.77
N GLU A 142 4.17 7.24 -2.71
CA GLU A 142 3.09 6.32 -2.36
C GLU A 142 3.10 5.06 -3.24
N ARG A 143 3.22 5.26 -4.56
CA ARG A 143 3.24 4.16 -5.52
C ARG A 143 4.47 3.26 -5.33
N ASN A 144 5.66 3.85 -5.20
CA ASN A 144 6.89 3.10 -5.00
C ASN A 144 6.84 2.29 -3.70
N ASN A 145 6.35 2.87 -2.61
CA ASN A 145 6.19 2.19 -1.33
C ASN A 145 5.26 0.99 -1.43
N ILE A 146 4.06 1.19 -1.98
CA ILE A 146 3.05 0.13 -2.11
C ILE A 146 3.54 -0.98 -3.04
N VAL A 147 4.04 -0.62 -4.22
CA VAL A 147 4.50 -1.60 -5.23
C VAL A 147 5.69 -2.39 -4.71
N PHE A 148 6.67 -1.73 -4.08
CA PHE A 148 7.82 -2.41 -3.49
C PHE A 148 7.37 -3.45 -2.44
N LEU A 149 6.51 -3.06 -1.50
CA LEU A 149 6.02 -4.00 -0.48
C LEU A 149 5.31 -5.21 -1.11
N VAL A 150 4.50 -4.98 -2.15
CA VAL A 150 3.83 -6.08 -2.87
C VAL A 150 4.84 -7.00 -3.55
N THR A 151 5.97 -6.49 -4.06
CA THR A 151 7.02 -7.36 -4.65
C THR A 151 7.63 -8.31 -3.64
N LEU A 152 7.58 -8.01 -2.34
CA LEU A 152 8.14 -8.87 -1.29
C LEU A 152 7.37 -10.19 -1.11
N ASP A 153 6.12 -10.29 -1.58
CA ASP A 153 5.39 -11.57 -1.60
C ASP A 153 6.15 -12.64 -2.40
N ASP A 154 6.79 -12.24 -3.49
CA ASP A 154 7.59 -13.12 -4.36
C ASP A 154 9.10 -12.93 -4.16
N PHE A 155 9.52 -12.44 -2.99
CA PHE A 155 10.93 -12.19 -2.71
C PHE A 155 11.79 -13.44 -2.93
N LYS A 156 12.79 -13.29 -3.79
CA LYS A 156 13.80 -14.29 -4.12
C LYS A 156 15.19 -13.77 -3.76
N PRO A 157 15.91 -14.46 -2.87
CA PRO A 157 17.26 -14.07 -2.47
C PRO A 157 18.23 -13.85 -3.65
N GLU A 158 18.03 -14.62 -4.75
CA GLU A 158 18.83 -14.53 -5.97
C GLU A 158 18.70 -13.18 -6.68
N GLU A 159 17.61 -12.47 -6.43
CA GLU A 159 17.31 -11.18 -7.04
C GLU A 159 17.59 -9.99 -6.10
N ILE A 160 18.42 -10.20 -5.06
CA ILE A 160 18.67 -9.21 -4.00
C ILE A 160 19.02 -7.82 -4.55
N VAL A 161 19.82 -7.74 -5.61
CA VAL A 161 20.20 -6.46 -6.24
C VAL A 161 18.97 -5.71 -6.79
N THR A 162 18.04 -6.45 -7.39
CA THR A 162 16.80 -5.88 -7.92
C THR A 162 15.95 -5.30 -6.79
N TYR A 163 15.74 -6.07 -5.71
CA TYR A 163 14.93 -5.62 -4.57
C TYR A 163 15.58 -4.44 -3.84
N LYS A 164 16.92 -4.42 -3.68
CA LYS A 164 17.61 -3.27 -3.06
C LYS A 164 17.50 -2.01 -3.91
N LYS A 165 17.62 -2.12 -5.24
CA LYS A 165 17.39 -0.98 -6.14
C LYS A 165 15.94 -0.47 -6.10
N LEU A 166 14.96 -1.35 -5.91
CA LEU A 166 13.57 -0.95 -5.71
C LEU A 166 13.37 -0.28 -4.35
N GLN A 167 13.94 -0.85 -3.27
CA GLN A 167 13.91 -0.26 -1.92
C GLN A 167 14.44 1.18 -1.92
N ASN A 168 15.56 1.44 -2.61
CA ASN A 168 16.18 2.77 -2.69
C ASN A 168 15.29 3.85 -3.34
N LYS A 169 14.19 3.45 -4.00
CA LYS A 169 13.19 4.38 -4.55
C LYS A 169 12.03 4.64 -3.60
N THR A 170 12.05 4.04 -2.42
CA THR A 170 11.00 4.15 -1.41
C THR A 170 11.44 5.04 -0.26
N SER A 171 10.45 5.56 0.47
CA SER A 171 10.65 6.25 1.76
C SER A 171 10.38 5.33 2.96
N LEU A 172 10.28 4.01 2.74
CA LEU A 172 9.98 3.04 3.78
C LEU A 172 11.17 2.86 4.72
N SER A 173 10.87 2.84 6.02
CA SER A 173 11.86 2.45 7.04
C SER A 173 12.07 0.94 7.06
N ASP A 174 13.22 0.51 7.60
CA ASP A 174 13.52 -0.90 7.83
C ASP A 174 12.46 -1.60 8.70
N ASP A 175 11.90 -0.88 9.68
CA ASP A 175 10.87 -1.43 10.56
C ASP A 175 9.54 -1.64 9.83
N GLN A 176 9.18 -0.76 8.90
CA GLN A 176 8.02 -0.96 8.03
C GLN A 176 8.20 -2.20 7.15
N ILE A 177 9.38 -2.38 6.55
CA ILE A 177 9.70 -3.55 5.71
C ILE A 177 9.64 -4.85 6.53
N LYS A 178 10.26 -4.87 7.73
CA LYS A 178 10.19 -6.03 8.64
C LYS A 178 8.75 -6.32 9.08
N LYS A 179 7.99 -5.28 9.43
CA LYS A 179 6.58 -5.42 9.83
C LYS A 179 5.74 -6.02 8.69
N PHE A 180 5.93 -5.55 7.47
CA PHE A 180 5.24 -6.11 6.30
C PHE A 180 5.69 -7.55 6.04
N GLY A 181 7.00 -7.84 6.14
CA GLY A 181 7.52 -9.20 6.04
C GLY A 181 6.82 -10.17 6.98
N LYS A 182 6.71 -9.81 8.27
CA LYS A 182 5.94 -10.62 9.26
C LYS A 182 4.50 -10.85 8.82
N LEU A 183 3.86 -9.83 8.25
CA LEU A 183 2.47 -9.89 7.78
C LEU A 183 2.29 -10.90 6.64
N ILE A 184 3.29 -11.08 5.80
CA ILE A 184 3.29 -12.04 4.67
C ILE A 184 4.01 -13.35 5.00
N GLY A 185 4.42 -13.56 6.26
CA GLY A 185 5.09 -14.78 6.70
C GLY A 185 6.57 -14.88 6.31
N LYS A 186 7.26 -13.75 6.08
CA LYS A 186 8.67 -13.68 5.69
C LYS A 186 9.51 -12.91 6.69
N ASP A 187 10.67 -13.44 7.08
CA ASP A 187 11.65 -12.68 7.85
C ASP A 187 12.52 -11.82 6.92
N MET A 188 12.33 -10.52 7.01
CA MET A 188 13.07 -9.53 6.22
C MET A 188 14.28 -8.94 6.98
N SER A 189 14.65 -9.49 8.13
CA SER A 189 15.73 -8.95 8.99
C SER A 189 17.09 -8.96 8.29
N LYS A 190 17.42 -10.03 7.57
CA LYS A 190 18.64 -10.12 6.76
C LYS A 190 18.61 -9.16 5.58
N PHE A 191 17.47 -9.08 4.90
CA PHE A 191 17.27 -8.17 3.77
C PHE A 191 17.51 -6.70 4.14
N VAL A 192 16.92 -6.19 5.21
CA VAL A 192 17.05 -4.77 5.57
C VAL A 192 18.48 -4.41 5.99
N LYS A 193 19.18 -5.32 6.66
CA LYS A 193 20.58 -5.12 7.09
C LYS A 193 21.60 -5.21 5.95
N PHE A 194 21.25 -5.88 4.86
CA PHE A 194 22.16 -6.06 3.73
C PHE A 194 22.27 -4.76 2.91
N ASN A 195 23.50 -4.38 2.58
CA ASN A 195 23.80 -3.26 1.69
C ASN A 195 24.59 -3.76 0.50
N LEU A 196 24.27 -3.24 -0.69
CA LEU A 196 25.06 -3.51 -1.88
C LEU A 196 26.46 -2.91 -1.70
N SER A 197 27.48 -3.71 -1.86
CA SER A 197 28.89 -3.35 -1.62
C SER A 197 29.76 -3.50 -2.85
N VAL A 198 29.34 -4.29 -3.83
CA VAL A 198 30.11 -4.61 -5.03
C VAL A 198 29.88 -3.57 -6.13
N GLY A 199 30.94 -2.97 -6.61
CA GLY A 199 30.91 -1.95 -7.67
C GLY A 199 31.79 -2.31 -8.87
N GLY A 200 31.85 -1.41 -9.85
CA GLY A 200 32.68 -1.61 -11.05
C GLY A 200 34.17 -1.75 -10.78
N LYS A 201 34.66 -1.25 -9.64
CA LYS A 201 36.07 -1.38 -9.23
C LYS A 201 36.47 -2.80 -8.81
N ASP A 202 35.48 -3.60 -8.39
CA ASP A 202 35.69 -4.97 -7.89
C ASP A 202 35.64 -5.99 -9.03
N VAL A 203 35.24 -5.57 -10.23
CA VAL A 203 35.10 -6.44 -11.40
C VAL A 203 36.46 -6.80 -11.97
N PRO A 204 36.77 -8.10 -12.20
CA PRO A 204 37.98 -8.55 -12.87
C PRO A 204 38.18 -7.86 -14.23
N LYS A 205 39.44 -7.51 -14.57
CA LYS A 205 39.75 -6.70 -15.77
C LYS A 205 39.44 -7.42 -17.10
N ASP A 206 39.33 -8.72 -17.08
CA ASP A 206 38.96 -9.57 -18.21
C ASP A 206 37.46 -9.56 -18.51
N ILE A 207 36.63 -9.16 -17.54
CA ILE A 207 35.17 -9.04 -17.69
C ILE A 207 34.80 -7.68 -18.30
N LYS A 208 34.11 -7.67 -19.42
CA LYS A 208 33.77 -6.45 -20.18
C LYS A 208 32.30 -6.41 -20.62
N GLY A 209 31.84 -5.20 -20.91
CA GLY A 209 30.51 -4.97 -21.48
C GLY A 209 29.35 -5.44 -20.57
N PRO A 210 28.31 -6.07 -21.13
CA PRO A 210 27.13 -6.50 -20.35
C PRO A 210 27.43 -7.52 -19.24
N GLN A 211 28.57 -8.25 -19.34
CA GLN A 211 28.99 -9.23 -18.34
C GLN A 211 29.37 -8.60 -17.01
N ILE A 212 29.78 -7.31 -16.99
CA ILE A 212 30.08 -6.56 -15.77
C ILE A 212 28.86 -6.55 -14.85
N GLY A 213 27.70 -6.19 -15.38
CA GLY A 213 26.45 -6.11 -14.60
C GLY A 213 26.00 -7.48 -14.06
N LEU A 214 26.21 -8.53 -14.86
CA LEU A 214 25.89 -9.90 -14.45
C LEU A 214 26.83 -10.38 -13.33
N TRP A 215 28.13 -10.11 -13.45
CA TRP A 215 29.12 -10.45 -12.45
C TRP A 215 28.83 -9.77 -11.10
N ILE A 216 28.57 -8.45 -11.10
CA ILE A 216 28.20 -7.71 -9.89
C ILE A 216 26.93 -8.32 -9.25
N LYS A 217 25.93 -8.64 -10.06
CA LYS A 217 24.68 -9.24 -9.59
C LYS A 217 24.90 -10.59 -8.91
N ASN A 218 25.74 -11.45 -9.52
CA ASN A 218 26.10 -12.75 -8.97
C ASN A 218 26.91 -12.61 -7.66
N LYS A 219 27.85 -11.67 -7.63
CA LYS A 219 28.70 -11.46 -6.44
C LYS A 219 27.89 -10.92 -5.24
N GLU A 220 26.98 -9.99 -5.48
CA GLU A 220 26.07 -9.50 -4.45
C GLU A 220 25.10 -10.59 -3.95
N LYS A 221 24.64 -11.46 -4.84
CA LYS A 221 23.86 -12.64 -4.49
C LYS A 221 24.64 -13.57 -3.57
N GLU A 222 25.90 -13.92 -3.93
CA GLU A 222 26.80 -14.73 -3.09
C GLU A 222 26.99 -14.11 -1.71
N ASN A 223 27.27 -12.81 -1.66
CA ASN A 223 27.43 -12.06 -0.41
C ASN A 223 26.14 -12.12 0.44
N PHE A 224 24.98 -11.97 -0.18
CA PHE A 224 23.70 -12.05 0.53
C PHE A 224 23.41 -13.46 1.05
N LEU A 225 23.66 -14.49 0.26
CA LEU A 225 23.42 -15.89 0.65
C LEU A 225 24.44 -16.38 1.69
N GLY A 226 25.65 -15.80 1.74
CA GLY A 226 26.74 -16.25 2.56
C GLY A 226 27.59 -17.34 1.90
N GLU A 227 27.45 -17.55 0.59
CA GLU A 227 28.17 -18.60 -0.17
C GLU A 227 29.64 -18.23 -0.44
N GLY A 228 30.03 -16.94 -0.24
CA GLY A 228 31.39 -16.45 -0.47
C GLY A 228 32.39 -16.72 0.66
N LEU A 229 31.96 -17.23 1.81
CA LEU A 229 32.82 -17.46 2.98
C LEU A 229 33.44 -18.87 3.10
N ILE A 230 33.19 -19.77 2.13
CA ILE A 230 33.61 -21.17 2.21
C ILE A 230 34.89 -21.47 1.38
N LYS A 231 35.47 -20.49 0.67
CA LYS A 231 36.62 -20.78 -0.25
C LYS A 231 37.98 -20.24 0.12
N GLU A 232 38.24 -19.81 1.34
CA GLU A 232 39.60 -19.42 1.77
C GLU A 232 40.12 -20.18 3.02
N GLY A 233 39.59 -21.34 3.29
CA GLY A 233 40.04 -22.17 4.44
C GLY A 233 40.26 -23.62 4.09
N GLY A 234 41.13 -23.93 3.11
CA GLY A 234 41.38 -25.35 2.82
C GLY A 234 42.41 -25.61 1.77
N ALA A 235 43.65 -25.21 2.03
CA ALA A 235 44.81 -25.89 1.45
C ALA A 235 46.08 -25.39 2.14
N TYR A 236 46.51 -26.12 3.17
CA TYR A 236 47.93 -26.40 3.51
C TYR A 236 47.89 -27.30 4.74
N GLY A 237 48.08 -28.58 4.52
CA GLY A 237 48.41 -29.62 5.41
C GLY A 237 48.90 -30.80 4.63
#